data_cbb00bf5f39945dcb9543fd3f1cec10d
#
_entry.id   cbb00bf5f39945dcb9543fd3f1cec10d
#
_cell.length_a   1.000
_cell.length_b   1.000
_cell.length_c   1.000
_cell.angle_alpha   90.00
_cell.angle_beta   90.00
_cell.angle_gamma   90.00
#
_symmetry.space_group_name_H-M   'P 1'
#
loop_
_entity.id
_entity.type
_entity.pdbx_description
1 polymer ?
#
loop_
_entity_poly.entity_id
_entity_poly.type
_entity_poly.pdbx_seq_one_letter_code
_entity_poly.pdbx_strand_id
1 'polypeptide(L)'
;MIQKMQLKSEDMVFELELKSRMTLINGDSGTGKTFLYKLMLDKARAETDSRFIFFNHMVPDKKFIKSEILTQKDKVFVIDDADVILDNELRSLISVNTSNQYIIFTHSIDGYTLGKKNIAELKIKNNKGILEYPLLQGVKDGSYMARGKGKNGKQ
;
A
#
# COMPACT_ATOMS: atom_id res chain seq x y z
N MET A 1 -12.45 6.20 -4.87
CA MET A 1 -11.33 5.54 -4.17
C MET A 1 -11.86 4.52 -3.18
N ILE A 2 -11.26 3.34 -3.17
CA ILE A 2 -11.61 2.32 -2.19
C ILE A 2 -11.02 2.71 -0.84
N GLN A 3 -11.84 2.80 0.19
CA GLN A 3 -11.42 3.21 1.53
C GLN A 3 -11.33 2.03 2.50
N LYS A 4 -12.09 0.98 2.25
CA LYS A 4 -12.07 -0.22 3.09
C LYS A 4 -12.14 -1.46 2.22
N MET A 5 -11.45 -2.50 2.66
CA MET A 5 -11.41 -3.76 1.94
C MET A 5 -11.40 -4.91 2.94
N GLN A 6 -12.28 -5.88 2.74
CA GLN A 6 -12.27 -7.11 3.54
C GLN A 6 -11.92 -8.29 2.65
N LEU A 7 -10.97 -9.09 3.09
CA LEU A 7 -10.50 -10.27 2.37
C LEU A 7 -10.50 -11.45 3.33
N LYS A 8 -10.99 -12.58 2.86
CA LYS A 8 -11.05 -13.79 3.68
C LYS A 8 -10.33 -14.94 3.02
N SER A 9 -9.62 -15.70 3.81
CA SER A 9 -9.15 -17.02 3.45
C SER A 9 -9.74 -17.99 4.47
N GLU A 10 -9.36 -19.27 4.38
CA GLU A 10 -9.88 -20.30 5.26
C GLU A 10 -9.73 -19.94 6.73
N ASP A 11 -8.55 -19.44 7.12
CA ASP A 11 -8.20 -19.20 8.52
C ASP A 11 -7.97 -17.75 8.87
N MET A 12 -8.07 -16.84 7.87
CA MET A 12 -7.67 -15.45 8.07
C MET A 12 -8.73 -14.50 7.56
N VAL A 13 -8.89 -13.38 8.26
CA VAL A 13 -9.69 -12.24 7.78
C VAL A 13 -8.80 -11.01 7.79
N PHE A 14 -8.74 -10.34 6.66
CA PHE A 14 -8.07 -9.05 6.57
C PHE A 14 -9.12 -7.95 6.47
N GLU A 15 -9.01 -6.97 7.35
CA GLU A 15 -9.84 -5.78 7.30
C GLU A 15 -8.93 -4.59 7.15
N LEU A 16 -8.89 -4.04 5.95
CA LEU A 16 -7.93 -3.00 5.58
C LEU A 16 -8.64 -1.67 5.47
N GLU A 17 -8.06 -0.66 6.10
CA GLU A 17 -8.49 0.72 5.93
C GLU A 17 -7.44 1.44 5.10
N LEU A 18 -7.84 1.98 3.95
CA LEU A 18 -6.93 2.67 3.03
C LEU A 18 -7.19 4.17 3.18
N LYS A 19 -6.25 4.86 3.80
CA LYS A 19 -6.42 6.25 4.22
C LYS A 19 -6.01 7.26 3.16
N SER A 20 -5.43 6.80 2.05
CA SER A 20 -4.93 7.69 1.00
C SER A 20 -5.00 6.99 -0.35
N ARG A 21 -4.89 7.79 -1.39
CA ARG A 21 -4.84 7.26 -2.76
C ARG A 21 -3.63 6.35 -2.98
N MET A 22 -2.53 6.61 -2.30
CA MET A 22 -1.34 5.76 -2.37
C MET A 22 -1.05 5.22 -0.98
N THR A 23 -1.02 3.89 -0.85
CA THR A 23 -0.70 3.22 0.41
C THR A 23 0.51 2.33 0.20
N LEU A 24 1.59 2.63 0.91
CA LEU A 24 2.76 1.77 0.97
C LEU A 24 2.61 0.83 2.15
N ILE A 25 2.51 -0.46 1.87
CA ILE A 25 2.43 -1.47 2.93
C ILE A 25 3.84 -1.96 3.17
N ASN A 26 4.42 -1.47 4.24
CA ASN A 26 5.80 -1.72 4.62
C ASN A 26 5.86 -2.88 5.62
N GLY A 27 7.00 -3.52 5.70
CA GLY A 27 7.23 -4.61 6.63
C GLY A 27 8.29 -5.55 6.13
N ASP A 28 8.78 -6.39 7.03
CA ASP A 28 9.81 -7.36 6.72
C ASP A 28 9.27 -8.55 5.95
N SER A 29 10.17 -9.34 5.37
CA SER A 29 9.83 -10.62 4.75
C SER A 29 9.12 -11.49 5.77
N GLY A 30 8.12 -12.24 5.32
CA GLY A 30 7.39 -13.15 6.19
C GLY A 30 6.28 -12.51 7.00
N THR A 31 5.94 -11.23 6.74
CA THR A 31 4.83 -10.56 7.43
C THR A 31 3.47 -10.83 6.78
N GLY A 32 3.43 -11.59 5.68
CA GLY A 32 2.18 -11.90 5.00
C GLY A 32 1.84 -11.00 3.83
N LYS A 33 2.75 -10.12 3.42
CA LYS A 33 2.47 -9.18 2.32
C LYS A 33 2.15 -9.90 1.01
N THR A 34 2.95 -10.88 0.62
CA THR A 34 2.71 -11.64 -0.61
C THR A 34 1.41 -12.43 -0.53
N PHE A 35 1.10 -12.98 0.63
CA PHE A 35 -0.15 -13.68 0.84
C PHE A 35 -1.33 -12.74 0.63
N LEU A 36 -1.27 -11.53 1.21
CA LEU A 36 -2.31 -10.52 1.05
C LEU A 36 -2.46 -10.11 -0.42
N TYR A 37 -1.34 -9.91 -1.12
CA TYR A 37 -1.36 -9.63 -2.56
C TYR A 37 -2.14 -10.70 -3.31
N LYS A 38 -1.86 -11.97 -3.03
CA LYS A 38 -2.54 -13.09 -3.69
C LYS A 38 -4.02 -13.12 -3.39
N LEU A 39 -4.41 -12.83 -2.16
CA LEU A 39 -5.83 -12.76 -1.80
C LEU A 39 -6.55 -11.66 -2.57
N MET A 40 -5.92 -10.50 -2.72
CA MET A 40 -6.49 -9.41 -3.51
C MET A 40 -6.67 -9.82 -4.96
N LEU A 41 -5.65 -10.47 -5.54
CA LEU A 41 -5.69 -10.93 -6.91
C LEU A 41 -6.81 -11.95 -7.11
N ASP A 42 -6.90 -12.94 -6.23
CA ASP A 42 -7.93 -13.97 -6.32
C ASP A 42 -9.33 -13.39 -6.19
N LYS A 43 -9.52 -12.45 -5.28
CA LYS A 43 -10.81 -11.80 -5.11
C LYS A 43 -11.21 -11.02 -6.35
N ALA A 44 -10.29 -10.23 -6.90
CA ALA A 44 -10.58 -9.44 -8.09
C ALA A 44 -10.91 -10.35 -9.29
N ARG A 45 -10.21 -11.46 -9.43
CA ARG A 45 -10.48 -12.43 -10.50
C ARG A 45 -11.83 -13.11 -10.32
N ALA A 46 -12.14 -13.53 -9.09
CA ALA A 46 -13.40 -14.20 -8.79
C ALA A 46 -14.61 -13.29 -9.05
N GLU A 47 -14.45 -12.00 -8.76
CA GLU A 47 -15.52 -11.01 -8.94
C GLU A 47 -15.49 -10.35 -10.33
N THR A 48 -14.52 -10.69 -11.15
CA THR A 48 -14.29 -10.10 -12.46
C THR A 48 -14.22 -8.56 -12.35
N ASP A 49 -13.48 -8.09 -11.33
CA ASP A 49 -13.40 -6.66 -11.02
C ASP A 49 -12.35 -5.99 -11.89
N SER A 50 -12.79 -5.31 -12.93
CA SER A 50 -11.89 -4.68 -13.91
C SER A 50 -11.21 -3.42 -13.40
N ARG A 51 -11.54 -2.96 -12.19
CA ARG A 51 -10.86 -1.79 -11.62
C ARG A 51 -9.44 -2.09 -11.22
N PHE A 52 -9.13 -3.36 -10.93
CA PHE A 52 -7.82 -3.76 -10.39
C PHE A 52 -6.83 -4.11 -11.48
N ILE A 53 -5.60 -3.62 -11.33
CA ILE A 53 -4.46 -3.96 -12.19
C ILE A 53 -3.34 -4.42 -11.25
N PHE A 54 -2.83 -5.64 -11.49
CA PHE A 54 -1.84 -6.25 -10.60
C PHE A 54 -0.48 -6.35 -11.27
N PHE A 55 0.56 -5.89 -10.58
CA PHE A 55 1.94 -6.03 -11.04
C PHE A 55 2.76 -6.75 -9.97
N ASN A 56 3.65 -7.63 -10.43
CA ASN A 56 4.65 -8.27 -9.59
C ASN A 56 5.92 -8.42 -10.42
N HIS A 57 6.89 -9.19 -9.92
CA HIS A 57 8.18 -9.34 -10.60
C HIS A 57 8.08 -9.97 -12.00
N MET A 58 6.92 -10.47 -12.39
CA MET A 58 6.70 -11.05 -13.72
C MET A 58 6.38 -9.99 -14.79
N VAL A 59 6.26 -8.71 -14.40
CA VAL A 59 6.01 -7.63 -15.36
C VAL A 59 7.19 -7.52 -16.33
N PRO A 60 6.92 -7.43 -17.64
CA PRO A 60 8.00 -7.47 -18.65
C PRO A 60 8.98 -6.30 -18.56
N ASP A 61 8.53 -5.08 -18.41
CA ASP A 61 9.45 -3.96 -18.30
C ASP A 61 8.80 -2.71 -17.70
N LYS A 62 9.65 -1.72 -17.42
CA LYS A 62 9.24 -0.46 -16.78
C LYS A 62 8.47 0.44 -17.73
N LYS A 63 8.70 0.32 -19.01
CA LYS A 63 7.96 1.10 -20.01
C LYS A 63 6.49 0.71 -20.04
N PHE A 64 6.21 -0.57 -19.91
CA PHE A 64 4.84 -1.06 -19.84
C PHE A 64 4.14 -0.51 -18.60
N ILE A 65 4.80 -0.58 -17.44
CA ILE A 65 4.24 -0.04 -16.20
C ILE A 65 3.93 1.45 -16.35
N LYS A 66 4.87 2.22 -16.89
CA LYS A 66 4.71 3.64 -17.08
C LYS A 66 3.52 3.94 -18.00
N SER A 67 3.42 3.20 -19.10
CA SER A 67 2.32 3.36 -20.06
C SER A 67 0.97 3.13 -19.38
N GLU A 68 0.87 2.07 -18.57
CA GLU A 68 -0.37 1.76 -17.87
C GLU A 68 -0.75 2.86 -16.88
N ILE A 69 0.20 3.37 -16.12
CA ILE A 69 -0.06 4.45 -15.17
C ILE A 69 -0.57 5.70 -15.89
N LEU A 70 0.02 6.02 -17.03
CA LEU A 70 -0.31 7.25 -17.76
C LEU A 70 -1.63 7.16 -18.53
N THR A 71 -2.02 5.96 -18.95
CA THR A 71 -3.21 5.79 -19.80
C THR A 71 -4.45 5.34 -19.07
N GLN A 72 -4.30 4.65 -17.94
CA GLN A 72 -5.46 4.17 -17.17
C GLN A 72 -6.00 5.25 -16.24
N LYS A 73 -7.30 5.20 -15.97
CA LYS A 73 -7.97 6.11 -15.05
C LYS A 73 -8.95 5.33 -14.18
N ASP A 74 -9.08 5.77 -12.94
CA ASP A 74 -10.00 5.18 -11.97
C ASP A 74 -9.72 3.71 -11.70
N LYS A 75 -8.45 3.34 -11.79
CA LYS A 75 -7.99 1.98 -11.52
C LYS A 75 -7.34 1.91 -10.15
N VAL A 76 -7.24 0.69 -9.64
CA VAL A 76 -6.51 0.38 -8.42
C VAL A 76 -5.33 -0.50 -8.83
N PHE A 77 -4.14 0.07 -8.78
CA PHE A 77 -2.92 -0.67 -9.05
C PHE A 77 -2.45 -1.33 -7.77
N VAL A 78 -2.28 -2.65 -7.81
CA VAL A 78 -1.76 -3.42 -6.68
C VAL A 78 -0.40 -3.96 -7.10
N ILE A 79 0.64 -3.53 -6.41
CA ILE A 79 2.03 -3.79 -6.83
C ILE A 79 2.77 -4.54 -5.75
N ASP A 80 3.18 -5.78 -6.07
CA ASP A 80 4.03 -6.57 -5.20
C ASP A 80 5.49 -6.45 -5.67
N ASP A 81 6.44 -6.73 -4.79
CA ASP A 81 7.87 -6.65 -5.11
C ASP A 81 8.25 -5.27 -5.67
N ALA A 82 7.67 -4.21 -5.11
CA ALA A 82 7.88 -2.86 -5.61
C ALA A 82 9.34 -2.42 -5.59
N ASP A 83 10.13 -2.91 -4.63
CA ASP A 83 11.55 -2.58 -4.55
C ASP A 83 12.31 -3.06 -5.77
N VAL A 84 11.84 -4.12 -6.41
CA VAL A 84 12.49 -4.69 -7.60
C VAL A 84 11.99 -4.03 -8.88
N ILE A 85 10.68 -3.81 -8.99
CA ILE A 85 10.08 -3.43 -10.28
C ILE A 85 9.89 -1.93 -10.48
N LEU A 86 9.95 -1.13 -9.42
CA LEU A 86 9.75 0.32 -9.53
C LEU A 86 11.06 1.06 -9.31
N ASP A 87 11.51 1.77 -10.33
CA ASP A 87 12.65 2.67 -10.20
C ASP A 87 12.18 4.03 -9.64
N ASN A 88 13.12 4.96 -9.47
CA ASN A 88 12.79 6.27 -8.89
C ASN A 88 11.86 7.08 -9.78
N GLU A 89 11.97 6.93 -11.09
CA GLU A 89 11.05 7.62 -12.00
C GLU A 89 9.61 7.15 -11.81
N LEU A 90 9.41 5.84 -11.73
CA LEU A 90 8.08 5.27 -11.53
C LEU A 90 7.51 5.61 -10.15
N ARG A 91 8.35 5.60 -9.12
CA ARG A 91 7.92 5.96 -7.77
C ARG A 91 7.48 7.41 -7.71
N SER A 92 8.22 8.31 -8.36
CA SER A 92 7.83 9.72 -8.44
C SER A 92 6.54 9.91 -9.22
N LEU A 93 6.40 9.20 -10.35
CA LEU A 93 5.19 9.28 -11.16
C LEU A 93 3.96 8.83 -10.38
N ILE A 94 4.06 7.70 -9.69
CA ILE A 94 2.98 7.17 -8.86
C ILE A 94 2.60 8.17 -7.77
N SER A 95 3.61 8.78 -7.15
CA SER A 95 3.39 9.72 -6.04
C SER A 95 2.55 10.92 -6.44
N VAL A 96 2.67 11.38 -7.69
CA VAL A 96 1.94 12.56 -8.17
C VAL A 96 0.70 12.22 -8.99
N ASN A 97 0.51 10.95 -9.33
CA ASN A 97 -0.64 10.54 -10.13
C ASN A 97 -1.91 10.56 -9.30
N THR A 98 -2.89 11.33 -9.72
CA THR A 98 -4.17 11.46 -9.01
C THR A 98 -5.31 10.75 -9.74
N SER A 99 -5.02 10.11 -10.87
CA SER A 99 -6.05 9.45 -11.68
C SER A 99 -6.39 8.05 -11.18
N ASN A 100 -5.50 7.44 -10.41
CA ASN A 100 -5.63 6.06 -9.96
C ASN A 100 -5.30 5.94 -8.48
N GLN A 101 -5.65 4.79 -7.90
CA GLN A 101 -5.30 4.43 -6.54
C GLN A 101 -4.18 3.39 -6.59
N TYR A 102 -3.32 3.40 -5.58
CA TYR A 102 -2.15 2.51 -5.52
C TYR A 102 -2.06 1.82 -4.17
N ILE A 103 -1.89 0.50 -4.20
CA ILE A 103 -1.59 -0.32 -3.02
C ILE A 103 -0.26 -1.00 -3.34
N ILE A 104 0.78 -0.63 -2.59
CA ILE A 104 2.16 -0.99 -2.93
C ILE A 104 2.80 -1.75 -1.78
N PHE A 105 3.22 -2.98 -2.03
CA PHE A 105 3.94 -3.80 -1.06
C PHE A 105 5.43 -3.58 -1.24
N THR A 106 6.10 -3.07 -0.21
CA THR A 106 7.48 -2.62 -0.33
C THR A 106 8.23 -2.78 0.99
N HIS A 107 9.55 -2.86 0.92
CA HIS A 107 10.44 -2.78 2.09
C HIS A 107 10.99 -1.37 2.24
N SER A 108 11.17 -0.66 1.14
CA SER A 108 11.75 0.68 1.13
C SER A 108 10.72 1.72 0.73
N ILE A 109 10.78 2.86 1.41
CA ILE A 109 9.91 4.00 1.09
C ILE A 109 10.64 5.07 0.27
N ASP A 110 11.89 4.82 -0.09
CA ASP A 110 12.71 5.78 -0.83
C ASP A 110 12.12 6.06 -2.22
N GLY A 111 12.24 7.30 -2.66
CA GLY A 111 11.82 7.71 -4.00
C GLY A 111 10.36 8.11 -4.13
N TYR A 112 9.56 7.92 -3.09
CA TYR A 112 8.17 8.36 -3.07
C TYR A 112 8.03 9.68 -2.34
N THR A 113 7.03 10.47 -2.73
CA THR A 113 6.64 11.66 -1.98
C THR A 113 5.54 11.26 -1.00
N LEU A 114 5.84 11.28 0.28
CA LEU A 114 5.00 10.64 1.29
C LEU A 114 4.50 11.62 2.35
N GLY A 115 3.27 11.38 2.78
CA GLY A 115 2.71 11.94 4.00
C GLY A 115 2.43 10.82 4.99
N LYS A 116 1.91 11.18 6.16
CA LYS A 116 1.68 10.23 7.24
C LYS A 116 0.64 9.17 6.89
N LYS A 117 -0.32 9.49 6.04
CA LYS A 117 -1.38 8.57 5.65
C LYS A 117 -0.97 7.59 4.56
N ASN A 118 0.21 7.75 4.00
CA ASN A 118 0.68 6.87 2.93
C ASN A 118 1.40 5.63 3.43
N ILE A 119 1.88 5.63 4.68
CA ILE A 119 2.73 4.56 5.20
C ILE A 119 1.96 3.70 6.17
N ALA A 120 1.77 2.43 5.80
CA ALA A 120 1.05 1.45 6.60
C ALA A 120 1.93 0.23 6.87
N GLU A 121 1.65 -0.45 7.96
CA GLU A 121 2.27 -1.73 8.30
C GLU A 121 1.19 -2.79 8.45
N LEU A 122 1.43 -3.95 7.88
CA LEU A 122 0.52 -5.08 8.01
C LEU A 122 0.77 -5.75 9.36
N LYS A 123 -0.28 -5.84 10.17
CA LYS A 123 -0.25 -6.50 11.47
C LYS A 123 -1.24 -7.65 11.49
N ILE A 124 -0.76 -8.83 11.89
CA ILE A 124 -1.59 -10.02 11.96
C ILE A 124 -1.61 -10.51 13.39
N LYS A 125 -2.81 -10.65 13.94
CA LYS A 125 -2.99 -11.12 15.32
C LYS A 125 -4.31 -11.88 15.41
N ASN A 126 -4.27 -13.07 16.00
CA ASN A 126 -5.46 -13.91 16.21
C ASN A 126 -6.25 -14.14 14.91
N ASN A 127 -5.53 -14.48 13.85
CA ASN A 127 -6.10 -14.77 12.53
C ASN A 127 -6.81 -13.57 11.90
N LYS A 128 -6.47 -12.35 12.34
CA LYS A 128 -6.98 -11.12 11.76
C LYS A 128 -5.82 -10.23 11.33
N GLY A 129 -5.90 -9.72 10.11
CA GLY A 129 -4.92 -8.80 9.56
C GLY A 129 -5.51 -7.40 9.41
N ILE A 130 -4.74 -6.40 9.84
CA ILE A 130 -5.13 -4.99 9.70
C ILE A 130 -3.93 -4.18 9.23
N LEU A 131 -4.19 -2.96 8.79
CA LEU A 131 -3.14 -2.00 8.50
C LEU A 131 -3.07 -0.99 9.64
N GLU A 132 -1.87 -0.80 10.17
CA GLU A 132 -1.60 0.24 11.14
C GLU A 132 -0.79 1.34 10.47
N TYR A 133 -1.07 2.59 10.82
CA TYR A 133 -0.40 3.76 10.27
C TYR A 133 0.46 4.38 11.38
N PRO A 134 1.71 3.95 11.50
CA PRO A 134 2.53 4.29 12.68
C PRO A 134 2.77 5.79 12.86
N LEU A 135 2.84 6.53 11.75
CA LEU A 135 3.08 7.96 11.84
C LEU A 135 1.86 8.74 12.31
N LEU A 136 0.67 8.16 12.21
CA LEU A 136 -0.55 8.79 12.73
C LEU A 136 -0.74 8.53 14.22
N GLN A 137 -0.24 7.43 14.72
CA GLN A 137 -0.40 7.07 16.13
C GLN A 137 0.28 8.05 17.07
N GLY A 138 1.45 8.56 16.67
CA GLY A 138 2.18 9.53 17.48
C GLY A 138 1.51 10.89 17.58
N VAL A 139 0.67 11.24 16.61
CA VAL A 139 -0.07 12.50 16.60
C VAL A 139 -1.30 12.42 17.49
N LYS A 140 -1.84 11.23 17.63
CA LYS A 140 -3.11 10.96 18.28
C LYS A 140 -3.13 11.35 19.75
N ASP A 141 -2.01 11.20 20.42
CA ASP A 141 -1.91 11.44 21.85
C ASP A 141 -1.63 12.91 22.19
N GLY A 142 -1.43 13.73 21.19
CA GLY A 142 -1.13 15.12 21.37
C GLY A 142 0.26 15.39 21.89
N SER A 143 1.09 14.36 21.95
CA SER A 143 2.45 14.47 22.47
C SER A 143 3.49 14.45 21.38
N TYR A 144 3.28 13.76 21.01
CA TYR A 144 4.11 13.68 20.60
C TYR A 144 4.72 13.87 19.89
N MET A 145 4.91 13.91 19.71
CA MET A 145 5.07 14.48 19.70
C MET A 145 5.64 14.62 19.37
N ALA A 146 6.02 14.57 19.19
CA ALA A 146 5.98 15.27 19.59
C ALA A 146 6.83 15.06 19.27
N ARG A 147 7.43 14.70 19.12
CA ARG A 147 7.69 14.96 19.58
C ARG A 147 8.08 14.99 19.35
N GLY A 148 8.79 14.75 19.12
CA GLY A 148 8.46 15.33 19.64
C GLY A 148 8.90 15.39 19.69
N LYS A 149 9.04 15.25 19.99
CA LYS A 149 8.80 15.83 20.64
C LYS A 149 8.70 15.84 20.94
N GLY A 150 9.31 15.36 20.58
CA GLY A 150 8.57 15.97 21.29
C GLY A 150 8.81 15.88 21.43
N LYS A 151 8.88 15.79 21.38
CA LYS A 151 8.44 16.19 21.94
C LYS A 151 8.35 16.18 21.92
N ASN A 152 8.64 16.03 21.80
CA ASN A 152 8.17 16.47 22.19
C ASN A 152 8.11 16.47 21.92
N GLY A 153 8.31 15.90 21.69
CA GLY A 153 7.36 16.53 21.93
C GLY A 153 7.48 16.40 21.56
N LYS A 154 7.39 16.60 21.49
CA LYS A 154 6.81 16.97 21.74
C LYS A 154 6.63 16.92 21.28
N GLN A 155 6.68 16.71 20.91
CA GLN A 155 6.06 17.12 21.06
C GLN A 155 5.91 17.24 20.81
#